data_16cda9ad2ed0979b084883d617637e2b
#
_entry.id   16cda9ad2ed0979b084883d617637e2b
#
_cell.length_a   1.000
_cell.length_b   1.000
_cell.length_c   1.000
_cell.angle_alpha   90.00
_cell.angle_beta   90.00
_cell.angle_gamma   90.00
#
_symmetry.space_group_name_H-M   'P 1'
#
loop_
_entity.id
_entity.type
_entity.pdbx_description
1 polymer ?
#
loop_
_entity_poly.entity_id
_entity_poly.type
_entity_poly.pdbx_seq_one_letter_code
_entity_poly.pdbx_strand_id
1 'polypeptide(L)'
;MKITFKGNPITLEGYFPVKGDIAPEFSLVKNDFTEFSTKSNNGHYLILNIFPSLDTGVCATTVRKFNQRAATLPGALVLCISKDLPFAQQRFCIAEGIEHIIPLSDFRYTSNFGRKYGVLIGSGPMQGLLARAVIVINPEGQVVYSELVSEVSHEPNYEEALKAVR
;
A
#
# COMPACT_ATOMS: atom_id res chain seq x y z
N MET A 1 -0.99 16.85 -6.75
CA MET A 1 -0.27 16.02 -7.73
C MET A 1 -1.28 15.42 -8.68
N LYS A 2 -0.97 15.44 -9.98
CA LYS A 2 -1.89 14.91 -11.00
C LYS A 2 -1.54 13.47 -11.32
N ILE A 3 -2.51 12.59 -11.18
CA ILE A 3 -2.41 11.21 -11.67
C ILE A 3 -3.53 10.96 -12.67
N THR A 4 -3.41 9.88 -13.45
CA THR A 4 -4.42 9.52 -14.44
C THR A 4 -4.87 8.09 -14.23
N PHE A 5 -6.09 7.82 -14.69
CA PHE A 5 -6.61 6.46 -14.84
C PHE A 5 -7.07 6.29 -16.29
N LYS A 6 -6.41 5.37 -17.01
CA LYS A 6 -6.60 5.16 -18.46
C LYS A 6 -6.53 6.47 -19.24
N GLY A 7 -5.51 7.29 -18.90
CA GLY A 7 -5.26 8.57 -19.55
C GLY A 7 -6.13 9.73 -19.07
N ASN A 8 -7.15 9.49 -18.25
CA ASN A 8 -8.05 10.54 -17.77
C ASN A 8 -7.57 11.07 -16.42
N PRO A 9 -7.45 12.40 -16.24
CA PRO A 9 -7.00 12.97 -14.96
C PRO A 9 -7.97 12.65 -13.83
N ILE A 10 -7.40 12.33 -12.66
CA ILE A 10 -8.15 12.15 -11.42
C ILE A 10 -7.48 12.92 -10.31
N THR A 11 -8.24 13.26 -9.26
CA THR A 11 -7.74 14.00 -8.11
C THR A 11 -7.51 13.06 -6.93
N LEU A 12 -6.59 13.45 -6.06
CA LEU A 12 -6.33 12.76 -4.79
C LEU A 12 -6.64 13.70 -3.64
N GLU A 13 -7.08 13.15 -2.52
CA GLU A 13 -7.31 13.89 -1.28
C GLU A 13 -6.18 13.62 -0.29
N GLY A 14 -5.74 14.68 0.39
CA GLY A 14 -4.72 14.61 1.41
C GLY A 14 -3.32 14.92 0.89
N TYR A 15 -2.32 14.67 1.73
CA TYR A 15 -0.92 14.93 1.43
C TYR A 15 -0.15 13.62 1.27
N PHE A 16 0.49 13.42 0.13
CA PHE A 16 1.32 12.25 -0.13
C PHE A 16 2.70 12.45 0.49
N PRO A 17 3.11 11.58 1.44
CA PRO A 17 4.41 11.76 2.12
C PRO A 17 5.58 11.61 1.17
N VAL A 18 6.62 12.41 1.39
CA VAL A 18 7.85 12.35 0.62
C VAL A 18 9.02 11.94 1.53
N LYS A 19 10.13 11.55 0.91
CA LYS A 19 11.35 11.16 1.62
C LYS A 19 11.76 12.26 2.62
N GLY A 20 11.97 11.85 3.86
CA GLY A 20 12.33 12.75 4.97
C GLY A 20 11.17 13.07 5.89
N ASP A 21 9.92 12.90 5.45
CA ASP A 21 8.76 13.14 6.30
C ASP A 21 8.65 12.10 7.41
N ILE A 22 8.04 12.49 8.51
CA ILE A 22 7.57 11.53 9.52
C ILE A 22 6.30 10.88 8.98
N ALA A 23 6.30 9.55 8.87
CA ALA A 23 5.15 8.83 8.37
C ALA A 23 3.96 8.95 9.32
N PRO A 24 2.75 9.29 8.82
CA PRO A 24 1.57 9.30 9.68
C PRO A 24 1.30 7.92 10.31
N GLU A 25 0.92 7.92 11.57
CA GLU A 25 0.49 6.68 12.23
C GLU A 25 -0.83 6.21 11.63
N PHE A 26 -0.98 4.89 11.48
CA PHE A 26 -2.23 4.31 11.04
C PHE A 26 -2.48 2.97 11.72
N SER A 27 -3.75 2.58 11.72
CA SER A 27 -4.19 1.25 12.12
C SER A 27 -5.16 0.74 11.08
N LEU A 28 -4.89 -0.43 10.51
CA LEU A 28 -5.71 -1.05 9.46
C LEU A 28 -6.05 -2.49 9.84
N VAL A 29 -7.03 -3.07 9.17
CA VAL A 29 -7.61 -4.36 9.52
C VAL A 29 -6.89 -5.47 8.75
N LYS A 30 -6.39 -6.46 9.48
CA LYS A 30 -5.79 -7.67 8.91
C LYS A 30 -6.89 -8.62 8.42
N ASN A 31 -6.49 -9.63 7.65
CA ASN A 31 -7.46 -10.59 7.09
C ASN A 31 -8.12 -11.50 8.14
N ASP A 32 -7.64 -11.52 9.37
CA ASP A 32 -8.28 -12.20 10.51
C ASP A 32 -9.13 -11.24 11.38
N PHE A 33 -9.32 -10.00 10.90
CA PHE A 33 -10.06 -8.93 11.58
C PHE A 33 -9.38 -8.35 12.82
N THR A 34 -8.16 -8.75 13.14
CA THR A 34 -7.34 -8.02 14.10
C THR A 34 -6.72 -6.79 13.42
N GLU A 35 -6.20 -5.86 14.20
CA GLU A 35 -5.63 -4.63 13.67
C GLU A 35 -4.11 -4.70 13.62
N PHE A 36 -3.53 -4.10 12.56
CA PHE A 36 -2.11 -3.80 12.46
C PHE A 36 -1.94 -2.30 12.67
N SER A 37 -1.06 -1.93 13.61
CA SER A 37 -0.72 -0.53 13.86
C SER A 37 0.74 -0.29 13.53
N THR A 38 1.05 0.89 12.97
CA THR A 38 2.44 1.31 12.73
C THR A 38 3.29 1.31 14.00
N LYS A 39 2.66 1.43 15.17
CA LYS A 39 3.35 1.33 16.47
C LYS A 39 3.91 -0.06 16.76
N SER A 40 3.44 -1.06 16.02
CA SER A 40 3.84 -2.47 16.21
C SER A 40 4.85 -2.95 15.17
N ASN A 41 5.67 -2.04 14.61
CA ASN A 41 6.64 -2.40 13.57
C ASN A 41 7.81 -3.26 14.09
N ASN A 42 8.00 -3.31 15.41
CA ASN A 42 9.03 -4.16 16.06
C ASN A 42 10.45 -3.96 15.50
N GLY A 43 10.78 -2.73 15.09
CA GLY A 43 12.10 -2.42 14.53
C GLY A 43 12.28 -2.81 13.07
N HIS A 44 11.19 -3.16 12.39
CA HIS A 44 11.23 -3.49 10.96
C HIS A 44 11.04 -2.24 10.09
N TYR A 45 11.60 -2.29 8.88
CA TYR A 45 11.13 -1.42 7.80
C TYR A 45 9.71 -1.83 7.41
N LEU A 46 8.89 -0.85 7.04
CA LEU A 46 7.56 -1.10 6.50
C LEU A 46 7.55 -0.73 5.02
N ILE A 47 7.21 -1.67 4.16
CA ILE A 47 6.98 -1.40 2.74
C ILE A 47 5.48 -1.41 2.52
N LEU A 48 4.91 -0.24 2.22
CA LEU A 48 3.49 -0.07 1.95
C LEU A 48 3.27 -0.19 0.45
N ASN A 49 2.64 -1.27 0.02
CA ASN A 49 2.17 -1.46 -1.34
C ASN A 49 0.68 -1.12 -1.36
N ILE A 50 0.35 0.06 -1.88
CA ILE A 50 -1.01 0.62 -1.87
C ILE A 50 -1.59 0.53 -3.27
N PHE A 51 -2.84 0.08 -3.41
CA PHE A 51 -3.45 -0.14 -4.72
C PHE A 51 -4.98 -0.11 -4.65
N PRO A 52 -5.68 0.03 -5.80
CA PRO A 52 -7.14 0.09 -5.82
C PRO A 52 -7.84 -1.20 -5.39
N SER A 53 -7.46 -2.35 -5.96
CA SER A 53 -8.12 -3.63 -5.63
C SER A 53 -7.31 -4.82 -6.14
N LEU A 54 -7.33 -5.91 -5.37
CA LEU A 54 -6.76 -7.20 -5.75
C LEU A 54 -7.44 -7.80 -6.99
N ASP A 55 -8.65 -7.36 -7.31
CA ASP A 55 -9.39 -7.85 -8.48
C ASP A 55 -8.99 -7.18 -9.80
N THR A 56 -7.92 -6.36 -9.79
CA THR A 56 -7.30 -5.86 -11.03
C THR A 56 -6.03 -6.62 -11.31
N GLY A 57 -5.72 -6.85 -12.60
CA GLY A 57 -4.55 -7.65 -12.99
C GLY A 57 -3.23 -7.06 -12.53
N VAL A 58 -3.08 -5.73 -12.62
CA VAL A 58 -1.84 -5.04 -12.20
C VAL A 58 -1.65 -5.13 -10.69
N CYS A 59 -2.71 -4.94 -9.91
CA CYS A 59 -2.63 -5.03 -8.44
C CYS A 59 -2.25 -6.45 -7.99
N ALA A 60 -2.88 -7.48 -8.58
CA ALA A 60 -2.55 -8.87 -8.28
C ALA A 60 -1.08 -9.18 -8.60
N THR A 61 -0.58 -8.72 -9.75
CA THR A 61 0.81 -8.89 -10.14
C THR A 61 1.76 -8.22 -9.15
N THR A 62 1.43 -7.00 -8.71
CA THR A 62 2.23 -6.26 -7.73
C THR A 62 2.34 -7.03 -6.41
N VAL A 63 1.23 -7.57 -5.93
CA VAL A 63 1.22 -8.37 -4.70
C VAL A 63 2.09 -9.62 -4.84
N ARG A 64 1.97 -10.34 -5.96
CA ARG A 64 2.79 -11.54 -6.21
C ARG A 64 4.28 -11.21 -6.21
N LYS A 65 4.68 -10.13 -6.88
CA LYS A 65 6.08 -9.71 -6.95
C LYS A 65 6.62 -9.33 -5.57
N PHE A 66 5.88 -8.55 -4.79
CA PHE A 66 6.28 -8.21 -3.43
C PHE A 66 6.33 -9.42 -2.53
N ASN A 67 5.43 -10.38 -2.69
CA ASN A 67 5.47 -11.63 -1.92
C ASN A 67 6.78 -12.40 -2.17
N GLN A 68 7.17 -12.53 -3.43
CA GLN A 68 8.43 -13.21 -3.78
C GLN A 68 9.64 -12.50 -3.18
N ARG A 69 9.68 -11.17 -3.27
CA ARG A 69 10.82 -10.37 -2.80
C ARG A 69 10.84 -10.26 -1.28
N ALA A 70 9.70 -10.26 -0.61
CA ALA A 70 9.61 -10.18 0.85
C ALA A 70 10.33 -11.33 1.53
N ALA A 71 10.34 -12.51 0.94
CA ALA A 71 11.04 -13.67 1.46
C ALA A 71 12.56 -13.44 1.58
N THR A 72 13.11 -12.49 0.81
CA THR A 72 14.55 -12.17 0.80
C THR A 72 14.89 -10.91 1.61
N LEU A 73 13.91 -10.35 2.33
CA LEU A 73 14.07 -9.09 3.09
C LEU A 73 13.68 -9.29 4.55
N PRO A 74 14.50 -10.00 5.37
CA PRO A 74 14.08 -10.36 6.72
C PRO A 74 13.90 -9.17 7.67
N GLY A 75 14.47 -8.00 7.35
CA GLY A 75 14.32 -6.78 8.14
C GLY A 75 13.13 -5.92 7.77
N ALA A 76 12.25 -6.38 6.88
CA ALA A 76 11.12 -5.60 6.40
C ALA A 76 9.81 -6.37 6.47
N LEU A 77 8.72 -5.65 6.75
CA LEU A 77 7.35 -6.15 6.62
C LEU A 77 6.73 -5.51 5.38
N VAL A 78 6.18 -6.32 4.51
CA VAL A 78 5.45 -5.82 3.32
C VAL A 78 3.97 -5.81 3.63
N LEU A 79 3.37 -4.62 3.56
CA LEU A 79 1.96 -4.37 3.84
C LEU A 79 1.25 -4.09 2.52
N CYS A 80 0.30 -4.91 2.14
CA CYS A 80 -0.48 -4.71 0.91
C CYS A 80 -1.84 -4.14 1.27
N ILE A 81 -2.08 -2.89 0.90
CA ILE A 81 -3.16 -2.06 1.41
C ILE A 81 -4.15 -1.68 0.31
N SER A 82 -5.42 -1.99 0.52
CA SER A 82 -6.50 -1.62 -0.40
C SER A 82 -7.82 -1.46 0.36
N LYS A 83 -8.87 -1.04 -0.34
CA LYS A 83 -10.23 -0.99 0.19
C LYS A 83 -10.94 -2.36 0.12
N ASP A 84 -10.31 -3.38 -0.45
CA ASP A 84 -10.88 -4.72 -0.46
C ASP A 84 -11.22 -5.17 0.97
N LEU A 85 -12.32 -5.92 1.12
CA LEU A 85 -12.69 -6.44 2.41
C LEU A 85 -11.70 -7.52 2.87
N PRO A 86 -11.51 -7.71 4.17
CA PRO A 86 -10.62 -8.76 4.68
C PRO A 86 -10.94 -10.15 4.15
N PHE A 87 -12.22 -10.45 3.92
CA PHE A 87 -12.66 -11.71 3.30
C PHE A 87 -12.06 -11.92 1.91
N ALA A 88 -12.10 -10.88 1.08
CA ALA A 88 -11.56 -10.93 -0.28
C ALA A 88 -10.04 -11.06 -0.28
N GLN A 89 -9.38 -10.35 0.62
CA GLN A 89 -7.92 -10.42 0.77
C GLN A 89 -7.49 -11.82 1.21
N GLN A 90 -8.19 -12.43 2.14
CA GLN A 90 -7.90 -13.79 2.58
C GLN A 90 -8.09 -14.79 1.45
N ARG A 91 -9.20 -14.70 0.72
CA ARG A 91 -9.45 -15.57 -0.45
C ARG A 91 -8.34 -15.46 -1.48
N PHE A 92 -7.89 -14.24 -1.79
CA PHE A 92 -6.81 -14.01 -2.74
C PHE A 92 -5.50 -14.67 -2.26
N CYS A 93 -5.13 -14.45 -1.00
CA CYS A 93 -3.90 -15.01 -0.44
C CYS A 93 -3.89 -16.54 -0.46
N ILE A 94 -5.02 -17.16 -0.13
CA ILE A 94 -5.15 -18.62 -0.16
C ILE A 94 -5.03 -19.14 -1.61
N ALA A 95 -5.79 -18.52 -2.54
CA ALA A 95 -5.81 -18.95 -3.93
C ALA A 95 -4.45 -18.81 -4.62
N GLU A 96 -3.67 -17.79 -4.26
CA GLU A 96 -2.39 -17.47 -4.90
C GLU A 96 -1.17 -17.96 -4.11
N GLY A 97 -1.37 -18.60 -2.95
CA GLY A 97 -0.26 -19.06 -2.12
C GLY A 97 0.59 -17.94 -1.56
N ILE A 98 -0.01 -16.80 -1.23
CA ILE A 98 0.66 -15.61 -0.69
C ILE A 98 0.87 -15.78 0.81
N GLU A 99 2.14 -15.81 1.25
CA GLU A 99 2.50 -16.08 2.65
C GLU A 99 3.44 -15.04 3.28
N HIS A 100 4.15 -14.26 2.47
CA HIS A 100 5.23 -13.40 2.93
C HIS A 100 4.86 -11.93 3.06
N ILE A 101 3.61 -11.58 2.80
CA ILE A 101 3.11 -10.20 2.94
C ILE A 101 1.93 -10.18 3.93
N ILE A 102 1.63 -9.01 4.44
CA ILE A 102 0.51 -8.78 5.34
C ILE A 102 -0.55 -7.98 4.57
N PRO A 103 -1.67 -8.58 4.20
CA PRO A 103 -2.76 -7.83 3.60
C PRO A 103 -3.48 -7.01 4.66
N LEU A 104 -3.75 -5.74 4.34
CA LEU A 104 -4.44 -4.81 5.22
C LEU A 104 -5.59 -4.16 4.48
N SER A 105 -6.75 -4.10 5.13
CA SER A 105 -7.95 -3.50 4.57
C SER A 105 -8.23 -2.13 5.16
N ASP A 106 -8.44 -1.16 4.29
CA ASP A 106 -8.89 0.18 4.65
C ASP A 106 -10.40 0.32 4.45
N PHE A 107 -11.18 -0.71 4.81
CA PHE A 107 -12.63 -0.67 4.60
C PHE A 107 -13.35 0.19 5.65
N ARG A 108 -12.75 0.37 6.84
CA ARG A 108 -13.34 1.20 7.88
C ARG A 108 -13.07 2.68 7.61
N TYR A 109 -14.13 3.48 7.50
CA TYR A 109 -13.98 4.91 7.25
C TYR A 109 -13.22 5.64 8.39
N THR A 110 -13.25 5.08 9.60
CA THR A 110 -12.59 5.66 10.77
C THR A 110 -11.07 5.64 10.70
N SER A 111 -10.47 4.80 9.85
CA SER A 111 -9.02 4.74 9.70
C SER A 111 -8.44 6.04 9.14
N ASN A 112 -9.18 6.67 8.24
CA ASN A 112 -8.75 7.86 7.49
C ASN A 112 -7.40 7.70 6.78
N PHE A 113 -7.01 6.46 6.48
CA PHE A 113 -5.70 6.14 5.90
C PHE A 113 -5.49 6.83 4.56
N GLY A 114 -6.49 6.75 3.67
CA GLY A 114 -6.37 7.32 2.33
C GLY A 114 -6.03 8.80 2.33
N ARG A 115 -6.67 9.58 3.21
CA ARG A 115 -6.39 11.02 3.35
C ARG A 115 -5.08 11.28 4.06
N LYS A 116 -4.78 10.52 5.11
CA LYS A 116 -3.51 10.66 5.84
C LYS A 116 -2.30 10.48 4.91
N TYR A 117 -2.41 9.58 3.95
CA TYR A 117 -1.32 9.28 3.03
C TYR A 117 -1.49 9.92 1.66
N GLY A 118 -2.54 10.72 1.46
CA GLY A 118 -2.75 11.43 0.20
C GLY A 118 -3.02 10.52 -1.00
N VAL A 119 -3.60 9.35 -0.78
CA VAL A 119 -3.85 8.34 -1.82
C VAL A 119 -5.33 8.06 -2.05
N LEU A 120 -6.22 8.76 -1.38
CA LEU A 120 -7.66 8.60 -1.61
C LEU A 120 -8.07 9.25 -2.93
N ILE A 121 -8.59 8.46 -3.85
CA ILE A 121 -9.08 8.97 -5.13
C ILE A 121 -10.37 9.75 -4.90
N GLY A 122 -10.36 11.02 -5.28
CA GLY A 122 -11.45 11.97 -5.01
C GLY A 122 -12.34 12.27 -6.21
N SER A 123 -12.05 11.71 -7.39
CA SER A 123 -12.84 11.97 -8.60
C SER A 123 -12.75 10.81 -9.59
N GLY A 124 -13.66 10.81 -10.57
CA GLY A 124 -13.69 9.80 -11.62
C GLY A 124 -14.35 8.49 -11.19
N PRO A 125 -14.30 7.46 -12.06
CA PRO A 125 -15.01 6.20 -11.80
C PRO A 125 -14.43 5.41 -10.63
N MET A 126 -13.17 5.66 -10.25
CA MET A 126 -12.53 4.97 -9.13
C MET A 126 -12.57 5.78 -7.83
N GLN A 127 -13.42 6.81 -7.75
CA GLN A 127 -13.59 7.62 -6.54
C GLN A 127 -13.89 6.73 -5.33
N GLY A 128 -13.18 6.98 -4.24
CA GLY A 128 -13.31 6.19 -3.01
C GLY A 128 -12.31 5.06 -2.87
N LEU A 129 -11.64 4.67 -3.95
CA LEU A 129 -10.55 3.69 -3.89
C LEU A 129 -9.22 4.36 -3.59
N LEU A 130 -8.19 3.57 -3.36
CA LEU A 130 -6.84 4.06 -3.16
C LEU A 130 -6.06 4.07 -4.47
N ALA A 131 -5.21 5.07 -4.65
CA ALA A 131 -4.30 5.15 -5.78
C ALA A 131 -3.19 4.10 -5.66
N ARG A 132 -2.40 3.94 -6.71
CA ARG A 132 -1.25 3.04 -6.69
C ARG A 132 -0.02 3.79 -6.22
N ALA A 133 0.55 3.31 -5.11
CA ALA A 133 1.72 3.94 -4.51
C ALA A 133 2.56 2.91 -3.76
N VAL A 134 3.85 3.21 -3.61
CA VAL A 134 4.75 2.45 -2.74
C VAL A 134 5.47 3.43 -1.81
N ILE A 135 5.44 3.15 -0.52
CA ILE A 135 6.08 3.97 0.50
C ILE A 135 6.92 3.04 1.37
N VAL A 136 8.18 3.42 1.63
CA VAL A 136 9.05 2.69 2.55
C VAL A 136 9.31 3.55 3.78
N ILE A 137 9.04 2.99 4.96
CA ILE A 137 9.20 3.65 6.25
C ILE A 137 10.27 2.90 7.03
N ASN A 138 11.26 3.63 7.57
CA ASN A 138 12.31 3.00 8.36
C ASN A 138 11.84 2.66 9.79
N PRO A 139 12.62 1.90 10.58
CA PRO A 139 12.24 1.55 11.95
C PRO A 139 11.96 2.75 12.86
N GLU A 140 12.50 3.93 12.54
CA GLU A 140 12.30 5.16 13.31
C GLU A 140 11.05 5.92 12.91
N GLY A 141 10.26 5.41 11.94
CA GLY A 141 9.01 6.02 11.49
C GLY A 141 9.18 7.09 10.43
N GLN A 142 10.32 7.15 9.78
CA GLN A 142 10.62 8.15 8.75
C GLN A 142 10.44 7.56 7.36
N VAL A 143 9.87 8.33 6.44
CA VAL A 143 9.74 7.93 5.03
C VAL A 143 11.13 8.00 4.39
N VAL A 144 11.61 6.88 3.86
CA VAL A 144 12.89 6.78 3.17
C VAL A 144 12.74 6.60 1.66
N TYR A 145 11.53 6.29 1.20
CA TYR A 145 11.20 6.22 -0.21
C TYR A 145 9.69 6.40 -0.37
N SER A 146 9.27 7.11 -1.42
CA SER A 146 7.86 7.16 -1.80
C SER A 146 7.73 7.32 -3.30
N GLU A 147 6.77 6.59 -3.87
CA GLU A 147 6.42 6.68 -5.28
C GLU A 147 4.90 6.68 -5.42
N LEU A 148 4.37 7.73 -6.02
CA LEU A 148 2.97 7.77 -6.46
C LEU A 148 2.98 7.49 -7.96
N VAL A 149 2.41 6.36 -8.38
CA VAL A 149 2.42 5.97 -9.79
C VAL A 149 1.50 6.91 -10.57
N SER A 150 2.04 7.56 -11.59
CA SER A 150 1.33 8.62 -12.32
C SER A 150 0.12 8.13 -13.13
N GLU A 151 0.14 6.86 -13.54
CA GLU A 151 -0.99 6.21 -14.22
C GLU A 151 -1.39 4.98 -13.41
N VAL A 152 -2.62 4.95 -12.88
CA VAL A 152 -3.07 3.91 -11.94
C VAL A 152 -2.94 2.50 -12.52
N SER A 153 -3.03 2.35 -13.83
CA SER A 153 -2.91 1.04 -14.49
C SER A 153 -1.47 0.57 -14.70
N HIS A 154 -0.47 1.36 -14.30
CA HIS A 154 0.95 0.98 -14.43
C HIS A 154 1.49 0.38 -13.14
N GLU A 155 2.56 -0.43 -13.25
CA GLU A 155 3.27 -0.98 -12.10
C GLU A 155 4.21 0.05 -11.48
N PRO A 156 4.49 -0.05 -10.15
CA PRO A 156 5.50 0.77 -9.50
C PRO A 156 6.91 0.28 -9.83
N ASN A 157 7.93 1.05 -9.42
CA ASN A 157 9.32 0.65 -9.54
C ASN A 157 9.73 -0.16 -8.31
N TYR A 158 9.66 -1.48 -8.40
CA TYR A 158 9.97 -2.39 -7.30
C TYR A 158 11.41 -2.26 -6.82
N GLU A 159 12.36 -2.17 -7.75
CA GLU A 159 13.78 -2.15 -7.40
C GLU A 159 14.17 -0.92 -6.60
N GLU A 160 13.67 0.25 -6.98
CA GLU A 160 13.95 1.48 -6.22
C GLU A 160 13.36 1.43 -4.81
N ALA A 161 12.16 0.88 -4.66
CA ALA A 161 11.56 0.72 -3.34
C ALA A 161 12.39 -0.23 -2.47
N LEU A 162 12.82 -1.37 -3.02
CA LEU A 162 13.57 -2.37 -2.27
C LEU A 162 14.98 -1.90 -1.88
N LYS A 163 15.60 -1.04 -2.69
CA LYS A 163 16.92 -0.43 -2.36
C LYS A 163 16.85 0.45 -1.12
N ALA A 164 15.69 0.98 -0.77
CA ALA A 164 15.54 1.83 0.42
C ALA A 164 15.56 1.03 1.73
N VAL A 165 15.39 -0.29 1.66
CA VAL A 165 15.48 -1.19 2.81
C VAL A 165 16.96 -1.58 3.01
N ARG A 166 17.47 -1.37 4.22
CA ARG A 166 18.89 -1.61 4.54
C ARG A 166 19.05 -2.60 5.67
#